data_a6e1e5ee01d4086081ba452fe8bab61a
#
_entry.id   a6e1e5ee01d4086081ba452fe8bab61a
#
_cell.length_a   1.000
_cell.length_b   1.000
_cell.length_c   1.000
_cell.angle_alpha   90.00
_cell.angle_beta   90.00
_cell.angle_gamma   90.00
#
_symmetry.space_group_name_H-M   'P 1'
#
loop_
_entity.id
_entity.type
_entity.pdbx_description
1 polymer ?
#
loop_
_entity_poly.entity_id
_entity_poly.type
_entity_poly.pdbx_seq_one_letter_code
_entity_poly.pdbx_strand_id
1 'polypeptide(L)'
;MKTQDLVLWLSIALVNVIVLYVAALFYPAAVVLGNANLSNWLAAILTALILTTVLYAVKPVLKTVNLKVKGDLSVNITYLVTNMVGLWVLGRLANYVGFGVSSFVVVIVLGITLSIVQFAVWKALGSKN
;
A
#
# COMPACT_ATOMS: atom_id res chain seq x y z
N MET A 1 -17.64 8.86 5.07
CA MET A 1 -16.21 9.07 5.42
C MET A 1 -16.04 10.49 5.91
N LYS A 2 -15.43 10.66 7.06
CA LYS A 2 -15.16 11.98 7.60
C LYS A 2 -14.06 12.67 6.77
N THR A 3 -14.07 14.01 6.75
CA THR A 3 -13.08 14.79 6.01
C THR A 3 -11.65 14.35 6.37
N GLN A 4 -11.39 14.12 7.65
CA GLN A 4 -10.08 13.74 8.14
C GLN A 4 -9.67 12.37 7.65
N ASP A 5 -10.61 11.42 7.57
CA ASP A 5 -10.35 10.10 7.01
C ASP A 5 -10.04 10.19 5.52
N LEU A 6 -10.75 11.09 4.82
CA LEU A 6 -10.50 11.31 3.40
C LEU A 6 -9.11 11.91 3.17
N VAL A 7 -8.70 12.88 3.99
CA VAL A 7 -7.36 13.48 3.91
C VAL A 7 -6.30 12.42 4.14
N LEU A 8 -6.47 11.58 5.15
CA LEU A 8 -5.54 10.49 5.44
C LEU A 8 -5.47 9.48 4.29
N TRP A 9 -6.63 9.08 3.75
CA TRP A 9 -6.70 8.15 2.63
C TRP A 9 -5.96 8.69 1.41
N LEU A 10 -6.22 9.96 1.06
CA LEU A 10 -5.57 10.58 -0.09
C LEU A 10 -4.06 10.73 0.12
N SER A 11 -3.64 11.06 1.33
CA SER A 11 -2.22 11.20 1.66
C SER A 11 -1.51 9.86 1.55
N ILE A 12 -2.09 8.80 2.06
CA ILE A 12 -1.53 7.45 1.96
C ILE A 12 -1.50 6.99 0.50
N ALA A 13 -2.57 7.26 -0.26
CA ALA A 13 -2.59 6.91 -1.68
C ALA A 13 -1.47 7.63 -2.44
N LEU A 14 -1.26 8.91 -2.15
CA LEU A 14 -0.22 9.69 -2.79
C LEU A 14 1.17 9.14 -2.49
N VAL A 15 1.47 8.87 -1.21
CA VAL A 15 2.79 8.32 -0.86
C VAL A 15 2.98 6.92 -1.44
N ASN A 16 1.92 6.13 -1.56
CA ASN A 16 2.00 4.82 -2.20
C ASN A 16 2.38 4.95 -3.67
N VAL A 17 1.77 5.90 -4.39
CA VAL A 17 2.13 6.18 -5.80
C VAL A 17 3.61 6.54 -5.90
N ILE A 18 4.06 7.46 -5.04
CA ILE A 18 5.44 7.94 -5.07
C ILE A 18 6.41 6.80 -4.78
N VAL A 19 6.17 6.00 -3.74
CA VAL A 19 7.05 4.90 -3.37
C VAL A 19 7.12 3.86 -4.49
N LEU A 20 5.99 3.49 -5.05
CA LEU A 20 5.95 2.49 -6.13
C LEU A 20 6.68 2.99 -7.37
N TYR A 21 6.45 4.24 -7.74
CA TYR A 21 7.08 4.82 -8.92
C TYR A 21 8.60 4.94 -8.74
N VAL A 22 9.04 5.42 -7.57
CA VAL A 22 10.47 5.53 -7.26
C VAL A 22 11.12 4.15 -7.25
N ALA A 23 10.47 3.14 -6.67
CA ALA A 23 10.99 1.79 -6.66
C ALA A 23 11.19 1.26 -8.08
N ALA A 24 10.23 1.50 -8.96
CA ALA A 24 10.33 1.07 -10.35
C ALA A 24 11.43 1.81 -11.12
N LEU A 25 11.67 3.09 -10.78
CA LEU A 25 12.73 3.86 -11.41
C LEU A 25 14.12 3.40 -11.01
N PHE A 26 14.33 3.15 -9.70
CA PHE A 26 15.65 2.80 -9.18
C PHE A 26 15.94 1.31 -9.24
N TYR A 27 14.91 0.48 -9.23
CA TYR A 27 15.06 -0.99 -9.25
C TYR A 27 14.17 -1.62 -10.32
N PRO A 28 14.38 -1.27 -11.61
CA PRO A 28 13.49 -1.74 -12.68
C PRO A 28 13.51 -3.26 -12.89
N ALA A 29 14.57 -3.94 -12.41
CA ALA A 29 14.61 -5.39 -12.47
C ALA A 29 13.79 -6.05 -11.38
N ALA A 30 13.50 -5.32 -10.30
CA ALA A 30 12.77 -5.85 -9.15
C ALA A 30 11.29 -5.47 -9.15
N VAL A 31 10.99 -4.23 -9.52
CA VAL A 31 9.62 -3.70 -9.53
C VAL A 31 9.33 -3.15 -10.92
N VAL A 32 8.25 -3.63 -11.51
CA VAL A 32 7.82 -3.20 -12.85
C VAL A 32 6.44 -2.58 -12.75
N LEU A 33 6.27 -1.39 -13.35
CA LEU A 33 4.99 -0.73 -13.47
C LEU A 33 4.62 -0.61 -14.94
N GLY A 34 3.39 -0.98 -15.25
CA GLY A 34 2.88 -0.92 -16.61
C GLY A 34 2.75 -2.29 -17.24
N ASN A 35 1.87 -2.38 -18.24
CA ASN A 35 1.69 -3.57 -19.04
C ASN A 35 1.28 -3.14 -20.45
N ALA A 36 0.77 -4.07 -21.28
CA ALA A 36 0.38 -3.75 -22.63
C ALA A 36 -0.76 -2.71 -22.72
N ASN A 37 -1.57 -2.58 -21.67
CA ASN A 37 -2.74 -1.70 -21.65
C ASN A 37 -2.59 -0.49 -20.74
N LEU A 38 -1.62 -0.50 -19.83
CA LEU A 38 -1.45 0.54 -18.81
C LEU A 38 -0.05 1.12 -18.88
N SER A 39 0.04 2.45 -18.85
CA SER A 39 1.32 3.14 -18.73
C SER A 39 1.86 3.00 -17.31
N ASN A 40 3.13 3.37 -17.11
CA ASN A 40 3.76 3.33 -15.80
C ASN A 40 2.98 4.14 -14.75
N TRP A 41 2.53 5.34 -15.12
CA TRP A 41 1.77 6.21 -14.24
C TRP A 41 0.42 5.63 -13.86
N LEU A 42 -0.30 5.12 -14.85
CA LEU A 42 -1.62 4.52 -14.60
C LEU A 42 -1.50 3.28 -13.74
N ALA A 43 -0.47 2.46 -13.98
CA ALA A 43 -0.23 1.28 -13.16
C ALA A 43 0.09 1.66 -11.72
N ALA A 44 0.93 2.68 -11.50
CA ALA A 44 1.26 3.15 -10.16
C ALA A 44 0.03 3.68 -9.44
N ILE A 45 -0.77 4.50 -10.11
CA ILE A 45 -1.98 5.06 -9.52
C ILE A 45 -2.98 3.96 -9.18
N LEU A 46 -3.24 3.06 -10.11
CA LEU A 46 -4.20 1.97 -9.91
C LEU A 46 -3.78 1.07 -8.76
N THR A 47 -2.51 0.63 -8.75
CA THR A 47 -1.97 -0.21 -7.69
C THR A 47 -2.05 0.49 -6.34
N ALA A 48 -1.67 1.76 -6.29
CA ALA A 48 -1.70 2.55 -5.05
C ALA A 48 -3.13 2.72 -4.52
N LEU A 49 -4.10 2.98 -5.40
CA LEU A 49 -5.49 3.14 -4.99
C LEU A 49 -6.06 1.84 -4.43
N ILE A 50 -5.77 0.71 -5.09
CA ILE A 50 -6.24 -0.59 -4.62
C ILE A 50 -5.61 -0.90 -3.26
N LEU A 51 -4.29 -0.72 -3.14
CA LEU A 51 -3.58 -0.99 -1.89
C LEU A 51 -4.11 -0.14 -0.74
N THR A 52 -4.33 1.15 -0.98
CA THR A 52 -4.85 2.07 0.03
C THR A 52 -6.25 1.67 0.46
N THR A 53 -7.10 1.29 -0.50
CA THR A 53 -8.46 0.82 -0.20
C THR A 53 -8.43 -0.42 0.66
N VAL A 54 -7.52 -1.37 0.37
CA VAL A 54 -7.36 -2.59 1.18
C VAL A 54 -6.93 -2.24 2.59
N LEU A 55 -6.00 -1.29 2.76
CA LEU A 55 -5.58 -0.84 4.08
C LEU A 55 -6.75 -0.32 4.92
N TYR A 56 -7.65 0.43 4.31
CA TYR A 56 -8.81 0.95 5.02
C TYR A 56 -9.85 -0.13 5.32
N ALA A 57 -9.98 -1.11 4.44
CA ALA A 57 -10.93 -2.21 4.61
C ALA A 57 -10.50 -3.19 5.69
N VAL A 58 -9.20 -3.28 5.98
CA VAL A 58 -8.67 -4.25 6.94
C VAL A 58 -9.17 -4.00 8.36
N LYS A 59 -9.26 -2.74 8.81
CA LYS A 59 -9.72 -2.44 10.17
C LYS A 59 -11.12 -2.97 10.47
N PRO A 60 -12.13 -2.70 9.63
CA PRO A 60 -13.46 -3.28 9.86
C PRO A 60 -13.45 -4.82 9.84
N VAL A 61 -12.66 -5.42 8.95
CA VAL A 61 -12.57 -6.89 8.86
C VAL A 61 -11.98 -7.47 10.14
N LEU A 62 -10.90 -6.89 10.66
CA LEU A 62 -10.29 -7.34 11.91
C LEU A 62 -11.23 -7.18 13.09
N LYS A 63 -12.02 -6.11 13.11
CA LYS A 63 -13.00 -5.89 14.16
C LYS A 63 -14.06 -6.98 14.19
N THR A 64 -14.44 -7.48 13.01
CA THR A 64 -15.41 -8.56 12.89
C THR A 64 -14.94 -9.85 13.57
N VAL A 65 -13.63 -10.11 13.59
CA VAL A 65 -13.04 -11.28 14.23
C VAL A 65 -12.44 -10.96 15.60
N ASN A 66 -12.90 -9.88 16.23
CA ASN A 66 -12.53 -9.47 17.59
C ASN A 66 -11.07 -9.04 17.75
N LEU A 67 -10.42 -8.65 16.66
CA LEU A 67 -9.08 -8.08 16.71
C LEU A 67 -9.19 -6.56 16.64
N LYS A 68 -8.56 -5.89 17.59
CA LYS A 68 -8.58 -4.42 17.65
C LYS A 68 -7.26 -3.86 17.20
N VAL A 69 -7.33 -2.87 16.29
CA VAL A 69 -6.14 -2.15 15.83
C VAL A 69 -6.04 -0.87 16.65
N LYS A 70 -5.30 -0.92 17.73
CA LYS A 70 -5.08 0.20 18.63
C LYS A 70 -3.60 0.37 18.94
N GLY A 71 -3.16 1.62 19.00
CA GLY A 71 -1.78 1.96 19.31
C GLY A 71 -0.85 1.81 18.14
N ASP A 72 0.35 2.34 18.32
CA ASP A 72 1.33 2.43 17.24
C ASP A 72 1.80 1.07 16.74
N LEU A 73 2.05 0.14 17.66
CA LEU A 73 2.54 -1.19 17.29
C LEU A 73 1.50 -1.95 16.46
N SER A 74 0.24 -1.93 16.89
CA SER A 74 -0.84 -2.62 16.17
C SER A 74 -1.03 -2.05 14.77
N VAL A 75 -1.01 -0.73 14.64
CA VAL A 75 -1.16 -0.05 13.33
C VAL A 75 0.02 -0.42 12.43
N ASN A 76 1.24 -0.39 12.96
CA ASN A 76 2.43 -0.69 12.18
C ASN A 76 2.42 -2.13 11.68
N ILE A 77 2.08 -3.08 12.54
CA ILE A 77 1.99 -4.50 12.16
C ILE A 77 0.87 -4.71 11.13
N THR A 78 -0.28 -4.07 11.34
CA THR A 78 -1.40 -4.16 10.41
C THR A 78 -0.99 -3.66 9.01
N TYR A 79 -0.34 -2.52 8.95
CA TYR A 79 0.13 -1.96 7.69
C TYR A 79 1.16 -2.88 7.02
N LEU A 80 2.10 -3.41 7.80
CA LEU A 80 3.14 -4.29 7.28
C LEU A 80 2.53 -5.55 6.64
N VAL A 81 1.68 -6.25 7.39
CA VAL A 81 1.06 -7.48 6.90
C VAL A 81 0.17 -7.21 5.70
N THR A 82 -0.65 -6.16 5.77
CA THR A 82 -1.56 -5.79 4.68
C THR A 82 -0.80 -5.45 3.41
N ASN A 83 0.29 -4.69 3.53
CA ASN A 83 1.11 -4.34 2.38
C ASN A 83 1.75 -5.58 1.75
N MET A 84 2.30 -6.48 2.58
CA MET A 84 2.94 -7.69 2.07
C MET A 84 1.95 -8.58 1.33
N VAL A 85 0.79 -8.83 1.93
CA VAL A 85 -0.24 -9.65 1.29
C VAL A 85 -0.81 -8.94 0.06
N GLY A 86 -1.09 -7.65 0.17
CA GLY A 86 -1.63 -6.86 -0.93
C GLY A 86 -0.70 -6.81 -2.13
N LEU A 87 0.59 -6.55 -1.90
CA LEU A 87 1.58 -6.52 -2.97
C LEU A 87 1.74 -7.89 -3.62
N TRP A 88 1.72 -8.95 -2.83
CA TRP A 88 1.79 -10.31 -3.35
C TRP A 88 0.62 -10.60 -4.29
N VAL A 89 -0.60 -10.29 -3.84
CA VAL A 89 -1.80 -10.52 -4.65
C VAL A 89 -1.77 -9.65 -5.91
N LEU A 90 -1.43 -8.36 -5.76
CA LEU A 90 -1.37 -7.44 -6.90
C LEU A 90 -0.32 -7.86 -7.91
N GLY A 91 0.80 -8.41 -7.45
CA GLY A 91 1.83 -8.93 -8.35
C GLY A 91 1.33 -10.11 -9.17
N ARG A 92 0.41 -10.91 -8.63
CA ARG A 92 -0.23 -12.00 -9.36
C ARG A 92 -1.23 -11.49 -10.39
N LEU A 93 -1.72 -10.27 -10.23
CA LEU A 93 -2.70 -9.65 -11.13
C LEU A 93 -2.03 -8.61 -12.04
N ALA A 94 -0.75 -8.80 -12.36
CA ALA A 94 0.03 -7.83 -13.13
C ALA A 94 -0.62 -7.50 -14.49
N ASN A 95 -1.27 -8.47 -15.13
CA ASN A 95 -1.95 -8.24 -16.41
C ASN A 95 -3.11 -7.25 -16.30
N TYR A 96 -3.67 -7.09 -15.11
CA TYR A 96 -4.82 -6.21 -14.86
C TYR A 96 -4.42 -4.88 -14.25
N VAL A 97 -3.51 -4.90 -13.28
CA VAL A 97 -3.15 -3.67 -12.54
C VAL A 97 -1.81 -3.09 -12.96
N GLY A 98 -1.01 -3.84 -13.71
CA GLY A 98 0.28 -3.37 -14.20
C GLY A 98 1.40 -3.34 -13.18
N PHE A 99 1.21 -3.95 -12.01
CA PHE A 99 2.25 -4.03 -10.99
C PHE A 99 2.87 -5.43 -10.99
N GLY A 100 4.20 -5.48 -11.13
CA GLY A 100 4.93 -6.75 -11.10
C GLY A 100 6.13 -6.67 -10.17
N VAL A 101 6.43 -7.79 -9.50
CA VAL A 101 7.60 -7.94 -8.63
C VAL A 101 8.36 -9.20 -9.04
N SER A 102 9.70 -9.14 -8.93
CA SER A 102 10.55 -10.25 -9.38
C SER A 102 10.56 -11.42 -8.40
N SER A 103 10.32 -11.17 -7.10
CA SER A 103 10.38 -12.23 -6.10
C SER A 103 9.63 -11.83 -4.84
N PHE A 104 9.42 -12.81 -3.96
CA PHE A 104 8.78 -12.56 -2.67
C PHE A 104 9.65 -11.68 -1.75
N VAL A 105 10.98 -11.78 -1.89
CA VAL A 105 11.90 -10.91 -1.13
C VAL A 105 11.63 -9.45 -1.46
N VAL A 106 11.40 -9.12 -2.73
CA VAL A 106 11.06 -7.76 -3.14
C VAL A 106 9.75 -7.32 -2.49
N VAL A 107 8.76 -8.20 -2.40
CA VAL A 107 7.50 -7.92 -1.72
C VAL A 107 7.74 -7.56 -0.25
N ILE A 108 8.61 -8.30 0.43
CA ILE A 108 8.93 -8.04 1.84
C ILE A 108 9.59 -6.67 1.98
N VAL A 109 10.61 -6.38 1.19
CA VAL A 109 11.34 -5.11 1.26
C VAL A 109 10.41 -3.93 0.94
N LEU A 110 9.66 -4.05 -0.13
CA LEU A 110 8.73 -3.00 -0.54
C LEU A 110 7.62 -2.81 0.49
N GLY A 111 7.10 -3.91 1.04
CA GLY A 111 6.09 -3.86 2.09
C GLY A 111 6.58 -3.15 3.34
N ILE A 112 7.82 -3.42 3.76
CA ILE A 112 8.43 -2.73 4.91
C ILE A 112 8.54 -1.23 4.61
N THR A 113 9.04 -0.87 3.42
CA THR A 113 9.18 0.52 3.02
C THR A 113 7.84 1.25 3.02
N LEU A 114 6.83 0.65 2.41
CA LEU A 114 5.49 1.23 2.37
C LEU A 114 4.90 1.37 3.77
N SER A 115 5.09 0.37 4.63
CA SER A 115 4.58 0.41 5.99
C SER A 115 5.17 1.54 6.80
N ILE A 116 6.49 1.76 6.69
CA ILE A 116 7.17 2.84 7.40
C ILE A 116 6.61 4.19 6.96
N VAL A 117 6.49 4.40 5.65
CA VAL A 117 6.00 5.67 5.10
C VAL A 117 4.53 5.88 5.48
N GLN A 118 3.70 4.85 5.35
CA GLN A 118 2.29 4.92 5.69
C GLN A 118 2.08 5.18 7.17
N PHE A 119 2.87 4.52 8.02
CA PHE A 119 2.80 4.73 9.45
C PHE A 119 3.18 6.18 9.82
N ALA A 120 4.20 6.73 9.18
CA ALA A 120 4.59 8.13 9.40
C ALA A 120 3.45 9.08 9.02
N VAL A 121 2.76 8.82 7.90
CA VAL A 121 1.62 9.63 7.48
C VAL A 121 0.48 9.49 8.49
N TRP A 122 0.17 8.27 8.92
CA TRP A 122 -0.87 8.03 9.91
C TRP A 122 -0.57 8.76 11.23
N LYS A 123 0.67 8.68 11.68
CA LYS A 123 1.11 9.33 12.93
C LYS A 123 0.94 10.84 12.84
N ALA A 124 1.28 11.42 11.68
CA ALA A 124 1.21 12.87 11.48
C ALA A 124 -0.22 13.39 11.32
N LEU A 125 -1.08 12.63 10.63
CA LEU A 125 -2.40 13.13 10.20
C LEU A 125 -3.57 12.41 10.87
N GLY A 126 -3.41 11.16 11.26
CA GLY A 126 -4.52 10.33 11.69
C GLY A 126 -4.56 9.96 13.16
N SER A 127 -3.42 10.00 13.85
CA SER A 127 -3.33 9.51 15.23
C SER A 127 -3.92 10.48 16.25
N LYS A 128 -4.24 11.69 15.85
CA LYS A 128 -4.79 12.71 16.73
C LYS A 128 -6.28 12.55 17.01
N ASN A 129 -6.89 11.53 16.43
CA ASN A 129 -8.33 11.30 16.57
C ASN A 129 -8.65 10.15 17.47
#